data_ebe49ce89c910b5dd9fbf9b385dae009
#
_entry.id   ebe49ce89c910b5dd9fbf9b385dae009
#
_cell.length_a   1.000
_cell.length_b   1.000
_cell.length_c   1.000
_cell.angle_alpha   90.00
_cell.angle_beta   90.00
_cell.angle_gamma   90.00
#
_symmetry.space_group_name_H-M   'P 1'
#
loop_
_entity.id
_entity.type
_entity.pdbx_description
1 polymer ?
#
loop_
_entity_poly.entity_id
_entity_poly.type
_entity_poly.pdbx_seq_one_letter_code
_entity_poly.pdbx_strand_id
1 'polypeptide(L)'
;ASRGLGDVYKRQKLHKRAFSMEKRIARLQTAERPREDKKLSVRFRQKEFFGDEVLVLEDVAKSYGEKELFSGIDELIEPGERIALIGDNGTGKSTLIKMLMEEEYPDEGKIKFGPSVRIAYLPQIVEFDVPERNLVDTMLYSKRNITPQSARNRLAAFHFTGEDVFKSVSVLSGGELSRLKLCILMDEEVNLLILDEPTNHLDIASREWIEEAVESYDGTLLFVSHDRYFINRFATRVWELENGVITDYPMG
;
A
#
# COMPACT_ATOMS: atom_id res chain seq x y z
N ALA A 1 -2.09 -14.95 45.57
CA ALA A 1 -1.16 -15.81 44.82
C ALA A 1 -1.61 -16.14 43.39
N SER A 2 -2.67 -15.52 42.85
CA SER A 2 -3.21 -15.84 41.49
C SER A 2 -2.82 -14.87 40.36
N ARG A 3 -2.14 -13.75 40.66
CA ARG A 3 -1.71 -12.77 39.64
C ARG A 3 -0.45 -13.15 38.87
N GLY A 4 0.41 -14.03 39.44
CA GLY A 4 1.69 -14.39 38.78
C GLY A 4 1.60 -15.42 37.66
N LEU A 5 0.61 -16.28 37.66
CA LEU A 5 0.44 -17.34 36.64
C LEU A 5 -0.10 -16.79 35.31
N GLY A 6 -0.95 -15.78 35.34
CA GLY A 6 -1.46 -15.12 34.14
C GLY A 6 -0.39 -14.37 33.35
N ASP A 7 0.54 -13.72 34.05
CA ASP A 7 1.63 -12.95 33.42
C ASP A 7 2.71 -13.85 32.84
N VAL A 8 3.00 -14.97 33.47
CA VAL A 8 3.91 -16.01 32.94
C VAL A 8 3.33 -16.62 31.66
N TYR A 9 2.01 -16.91 31.66
CA TYR A 9 1.34 -17.49 30.50
C TYR A 9 1.25 -16.52 29.32
N LYS A 10 1.01 -15.21 29.59
CA LYS A 10 1.05 -14.17 28.58
C LYS A 10 2.47 -14.01 27.99
N ARG A 11 3.50 -13.98 28.83
CA ARG A 11 4.91 -13.90 28.38
C ARG A 11 5.31 -15.13 27.54
N GLN A 12 4.92 -16.34 27.94
CA GLN A 12 5.20 -17.54 27.16
C GLN A 12 4.45 -17.57 25.81
N LYS A 13 3.23 -17.04 25.78
CA LYS A 13 2.43 -16.92 24.54
C LYS A 13 3.02 -15.88 23.59
N LEU A 14 3.53 -14.75 24.12
CA LEU A 14 4.27 -13.75 23.38
C LEU A 14 5.59 -14.30 22.82
N HIS A 15 6.37 -15.03 23.60
CA HIS A 15 7.61 -15.67 23.13
C HIS A 15 7.38 -16.71 22.03
N LYS A 16 6.33 -17.54 22.15
CA LYS A 16 5.98 -18.50 21.09
C LYS A 16 5.55 -17.79 19.79
N ARG A 17 4.86 -16.65 19.90
CA ARG A 17 4.45 -15.84 18.75
C ARG A 17 5.64 -15.15 18.10
N ALA A 18 6.51 -14.51 18.86
CA ALA A 18 7.75 -13.93 18.38
C ALA A 18 8.60 -14.94 17.61
N PHE A 19 8.81 -16.14 18.17
CA PHE A 19 9.56 -17.20 17.53
C PHE A 19 8.88 -17.77 16.26
N SER A 20 7.55 -17.84 16.24
CA SER A 20 6.80 -18.24 15.04
C SER A 20 6.93 -17.20 13.94
N MET A 21 6.96 -15.92 14.29
CA MET A 21 7.06 -14.82 13.35
C MET A 21 8.49 -14.63 12.83
N GLU A 22 9.50 -14.75 13.69
CA GLU A 22 10.90 -14.83 13.26
C GLU A 22 11.10 -15.93 12.22
N LYS A 23 10.49 -17.10 12.44
CA LYS A 23 10.51 -18.21 11.47
C LYS A 23 9.76 -17.87 10.18
N ARG A 24 8.70 -17.09 10.27
CA ARG A 24 7.90 -16.60 9.12
C ARG A 24 8.68 -15.55 8.33
N ILE A 25 9.31 -14.59 9.01
CA ILE A 25 10.20 -13.59 8.42
C ILE A 25 11.44 -14.24 7.80
N ALA A 26 12.10 -15.17 8.47
CA ALA A 26 13.23 -15.92 7.93
C ALA A 26 12.86 -16.71 6.66
N ARG A 27 11.64 -17.25 6.58
CA ARG A 27 11.13 -17.88 5.34
C ARG A 27 10.84 -16.87 4.23
N LEU A 28 10.42 -15.65 4.56
CA LEU A 28 10.25 -14.56 3.60
C LEU A 28 11.60 -14.10 3.05
N GLN A 29 12.62 -14.02 3.89
CA GLN A 29 13.99 -13.62 3.52
C GLN A 29 14.73 -14.65 2.66
N THR A 30 14.34 -15.95 2.73
CA THR A 30 14.95 -17.02 1.92
C THR A 30 14.35 -17.20 0.53
N ALA A 31 13.34 -16.41 0.14
CA ALA A 31 12.83 -16.43 -1.23
C ALA A 31 13.87 -15.81 -2.18
N GLU A 32 14.43 -16.62 -3.08
CA GLU A 32 15.42 -16.18 -4.06
C GLU A 32 14.87 -15.07 -4.95
N ARG A 33 15.64 -14.01 -5.12
CA ARG A 33 15.35 -12.89 -6.03
C ARG A 33 15.72 -13.27 -7.46
N PRO A 34 14.79 -13.26 -8.41
CA PRO A 34 15.19 -13.27 -9.82
C PRO A 34 15.91 -11.96 -10.15
N ARG A 35 17.07 -12.07 -10.76
CA ARG A 35 17.78 -10.90 -11.33
C ARG A 35 17.38 -10.80 -12.78
N GLU A 36 16.93 -9.63 -13.24
CA GLU A 36 17.32 -9.13 -14.55
C GLU A 36 16.91 -7.66 -14.81
N ASP A 37 17.82 -6.99 -15.50
CA ASP A 37 17.87 -5.57 -15.78
C ASP A 37 16.91 -5.12 -16.89
N LYS A 38 15.79 -4.49 -16.56
CA LYS A 38 15.18 -3.46 -17.42
C LYS A 38 14.69 -2.32 -16.53
N LYS A 39 15.51 -1.27 -16.44
CA LYS A 39 15.16 -0.07 -15.67
C LYS A 39 13.95 0.61 -16.30
N LEU A 40 12.90 0.78 -15.51
CA LEU A 40 11.75 1.60 -15.86
C LEU A 40 12.24 3.01 -16.23
N SER A 41 11.72 3.56 -17.33
CA SER A 41 12.03 4.93 -17.73
C SER A 41 11.33 5.99 -16.87
N VAL A 42 10.39 5.56 -16.02
CA VAL A 42 9.65 6.42 -15.09
C VAL A 42 10.34 6.41 -13.74
N ARG A 43 10.93 7.55 -13.37
CA ARG A 43 11.37 7.79 -11.99
C ARG A 43 10.27 8.56 -11.29
N PHE A 44 9.66 7.96 -10.28
CA PHE A 44 8.79 8.67 -9.36
C PHE A 44 9.68 9.48 -8.41
N ARG A 45 9.76 10.80 -8.65
CA ARG A 45 10.47 11.71 -7.77
C ARG A 45 9.57 12.07 -6.60
N GLN A 46 10.13 12.00 -5.40
CA GLN A 46 9.48 12.48 -4.19
C GLN A 46 9.80 13.97 -4.00
N LYS A 47 8.79 14.74 -3.57
CA LYS A 47 9.03 16.08 -3.02
C LYS A 47 9.63 15.92 -1.62
N GLU A 48 10.58 16.77 -1.26
CA GLU A 48 11.17 16.75 0.08
C GLU A 48 10.07 16.80 1.15
N PHE A 49 10.12 15.87 2.08
CA PHE A 49 9.21 15.79 3.19
C PHE A 49 9.68 16.73 4.29
N PHE A 50 8.83 17.65 4.73
CA PHE A 50 9.09 18.52 5.87
C PHE A 50 8.35 17.98 7.08
N GLY A 51 9.06 17.30 7.96
CA GLY A 51 8.54 16.72 9.19
C GLY A 51 9.12 15.33 9.46
N ASP A 52 9.07 14.90 10.69
CA ASP A 52 9.63 13.62 11.14
C ASP A 52 8.61 12.47 11.04
N GLU A 53 7.32 12.79 10.80
CA GLU A 53 6.22 11.83 10.85
C GLU A 53 5.37 11.90 9.58
N VAL A 54 5.15 10.76 8.94
CA VAL A 54 4.23 10.63 7.80
C VAL A 54 2.82 10.31 8.27
N LEU A 55 2.69 9.35 9.16
CA LEU A 55 1.43 8.87 9.73
C LEU A 55 1.62 8.51 11.19
N VAL A 56 0.71 8.96 12.03
CA VAL A 56 0.64 8.59 13.45
C VAL A 56 -0.74 8.05 13.76
N LEU A 57 -0.79 6.85 14.34
CA LEU A 57 -1.96 6.23 14.91
C LEU A 57 -1.83 6.30 16.44
N GLU A 58 -2.81 6.93 17.12
CA GLU A 58 -2.83 7.08 18.59
C GLU A 58 -4.08 6.39 19.13
N ASP A 59 -3.91 5.29 19.85
CA ASP A 59 -4.96 4.53 20.53
C ASP A 59 -6.18 4.23 19.64
N VAL A 60 -5.93 3.86 18.39
CA VAL A 60 -6.99 3.70 17.39
C VAL A 60 -7.76 2.42 17.64
N ALA A 61 -9.09 2.53 17.71
CA ALA A 61 -10.02 1.42 17.87
C ALA A 61 -11.17 1.48 16.86
N LYS A 62 -11.66 0.31 16.45
CA LYS A 62 -12.82 0.17 15.57
C LYS A 62 -13.61 -1.11 15.87
N SER A 63 -14.92 -0.94 15.94
CA SER A 63 -15.88 -2.04 16.13
C SER A 63 -17.05 -1.91 15.15
N TYR A 64 -17.69 -3.02 14.83
CA TYR A 64 -18.98 -3.07 14.14
C TYR A 64 -19.97 -3.87 14.97
N GLY A 65 -20.93 -3.15 15.57
CA GLY A 65 -21.84 -3.73 16.55
C GLY A 65 -21.07 -4.30 17.76
N GLU A 66 -21.28 -5.57 18.07
CA GLU A 66 -20.57 -6.25 19.16
C GLU A 66 -19.19 -6.81 18.76
N LYS A 67 -18.82 -6.72 17.48
CA LYS A 67 -17.56 -7.24 16.99
C LYS A 67 -16.49 -6.15 17.00
N GLU A 68 -15.58 -6.24 17.97
CA GLU A 68 -14.34 -5.46 17.94
C GLU A 68 -13.43 -5.99 16.83
N LEU A 69 -12.98 -5.11 15.93
CA LEU A 69 -11.97 -5.43 14.93
C LEU A 69 -10.57 -5.27 15.49
N PHE A 70 -10.31 -4.11 16.09
CA PHE A 70 -9.03 -3.82 16.73
C PHE A 70 -9.21 -2.67 17.74
N SER A 71 -8.29 -2.60 18.69
CA SER A 71 -8.25 -1.55 19.71
C SER A 71 -6.82 -1.29 20.18
N GLY A 72 -6.58 -0.08 20.67
CA GLY A 72 -5.29 0.33 21.21
C GLY A 72 -4.15 0.25 20.19
N ILE A 73 -4.41 0.64 18.94
CA ILE A 73 -3.36 0.68 17.92
C ILE A 73 -2.60 1.99 18.06
N ASP A 74 -1.31 1.85 18.40
CA ASP A 74 -0.33 2.94 18.48
C ASP A 74 0.81 2.62 17.50
N GLU A 75 0.86 3.35 16.39
CA GLU A 75 1.86 3.12 15.33
C GLU A 75 2.33 4.43 14.70
N LEU A 76 3.53 4.42 14.18
CA LEU A 76 4.18 5.54 13.51
C LEU A 76 4.82 5.08 12.20
N ILE A 77 4.64 5.87 11.15
CA ILE A 77 5.40 5.74 9.89
C ILE A 77 6.27 6.97 9.69
N GLU A 78 7.56 6.74 9.54
CA GLU A 78 8.56 7.75 9.21
C GLU A 78 8.77 7.86 7.69
N PRO A 79 9.33 9.00 7.21
CA PRO A 79 9.62 9.18 5.80
C PRO A 79 10.55 8.10 5.23
N GLY A 80 10.18 7.55 4.07
CA GLY A 80 10.96 6.54 3.36
C GLY A 80 10.77 5.10 3.86
N GLU A 81 10.00 4.87 4.93
CA GLU A 81 9.68 3.53 5.37
C GLU A 81 8.74 2.82 4.40
N ARG A 82 8.85 1.50 4.35
CA ARG A 82 8.03 0.63 3.51
C ARG A 82 7.38 -0.45 4.38
N ILE A 83 6.10 -0.22 4.70
CA ILE A 83 5.35 -1.03 5.65
C ILE A 83 4.49 -2.04 4.91
N ALA A 84 4.63 -3.32 5.20
CA ALA A 84 3.69 -4.35 4.78
C ALA A 84 2.66 -4.59 5.90
N LEU A 85 1.39 -4.31 5.63
CA LEU A 85 0.28 -4.65 6.52
C LEU A 85 -0.22 -6.05 6.17
N ILE A 86 -0.03 -7.00 7.07
CA ILE A 86 -0.41 -8.39 6.91
C ILE A 86 -1.42 -8.82 7.99
N GLY A 87 -2.10 -9.93 7.75
CA GLY A 87 -3.07 -10.51 8.66
C GLY A 87 -4.07 -11.38 7.90
N ASP A 88 -4.80 -12.23 8.59
CA ASP A 88 -5.83 -13.07 7.99
C ASP A 88 -6.99 -12.22 7.44
N ASN A 89 -7.82 -12.82 6.59
CA ASN A 89 -9.02 -12.16 6.08
C ASN A 89 -9.97 -11.83 7.24
N GLY A 90 -10.54 -10.63 7.21
CA GLY A 90 -11.49 -10.17 8.23
C GLY A 90 -10.86 -9.66 9.52
N THR A 91 -9.53 -9.49 9.59
CA THR A 91 -8.86 -8.89 10.76
C THR A 91 -9.02 -7.37 10.85
N GLY A 92 -9.46 -6.71 9.78
CA GLY A 92 -9.67 -5.25 9.76
C GLY A 92 -8.68 -4.46 8.91
N LYS A 93 -7.81 -5.12 8.11
CA LYS A 93 -6.85 -4.43 7.23
C LYS A 93 -7.51 -3.41 6.30
N SER A 94 -8.56 -3.84 5.58
CA SER A 94 -9.30 -2.96 4.67
C SER A 94 -10.02 -1.83 5.42
N THR A 95 -10.50 -2.07 6.63
CA THR A 95 -11.10 -1.04 7.47
C THR A 95 -10.05 -0.01 7.91
N LEU A 96 -8.86 -0.45 8.28
CA LEU A 96 -7.75 0.46 8.60
C LEU A 96 -7.40 1.33 7.37
N ILE A 97 -7.27 0.73 6.18
CA ILE A 97 -7.01 1.50 4.95
C ILE A 97 -8.14 2.52 4.67
N LYS A 98 -9.41 2.14 4.81
CA LYS A 98 -10.54 3.07 4.65
C LYS A 98 -10.47 4.23 5.63
N MET A 99 -10.04 3.98 6.86
CA MET A 99 -9.85 5.07 7.84
C MET A 99 -8.70 5.99 7.46
N LEU A 100 -7.61 5.46 6.88
CA LEU A 100 -6.52 6.28 6.34
C LEU A 100 -6.97 7.12 5.14
N MET A 101 -7.97 6.64 4.38
CA MET A 101 -8.55 7.36 3.24
C MET A 101 -9.75 8.25 3.63
N GLU A 102 -10.03 8.40 4.94
CA GLU A 102 -11.15 9.19 5.48
C GLU A 102 -12.53 8.70 4.99
N GLU A 103 -12.64 7.46 4.53
CA GLU A 103 -13.90 6.81 4.16
C GLU A 103 -14.63 6.22 5.38
N GLU A 104 -13.89 5.98 6.45
CA GLU A 104 -14.36 5.51 7.75
C GLU A 104 -13.68 6.30 8.85
N TYR A 105 -14.28 6.33 10.05
CA TYR A 105 -13.70 6.99 11.22
C TYR A 105 -13.43 5.98 12.33
N PRO A 106 -12.35 6.14 13.11
CA PRO A 106 -12.14 5.36 14.30
C PRO A 106 -13.23 5.65 15.34
N ASP A 107 -13.59 4.64 16.16
CA ASP A 107 -14.50 4.81 17.27
C ASP A 107 -13.78 5.46 18.47
N GLU A 108 -12.48 5.16 18.62
CA GLU A 108 -11.60 5.76 19.61
C GLU A 108 -10.24 6.08 18.97
N GLY A 109 -9.50 6.97 19.59
CA GLY A 109 -8.17 7.37 19.15
C GLY A 109 -8.15 8.39 18.03
N LYS A 110 -6.98 8.56 17.41
CA LYS A 110 -6.74 9.56 16.37
C LYS A 110 -5.81 9.04 15.30
N ILE A 111 -6.06 9.47 14.07
CA ILE A 111 -5.19 9.28 12.92
C ILE A 111 -4.70 10.65 12.48
N LYS A 112 -3.39 10.83 12.40
CA LYS A 112 -2.77 12.09 12.01
C LYS A 112 -1.79 11.86 10.87
N PHE A 113 -1.88 12.68 9.84
CA PHE A 113 -0.88 12.76 8.78
C PHE A 113 0.02 13.96 8.99
N GLY A 114 1.27 13.84 8.60
CA GLY A 114 2.17 14.98 8.54
C GLY A 114 1.64 16.07 7.61
N PRO A 115 1.98 17.36 7.85
CA PRO A 115 1.36 18.51 7.16
C PRO A 115 1.65 18.55 5.66
N SER A 116 2.71 17.90 5.19
CA SER A 116 3.10 17.85 3.78
C SER A 116 2.76 16.52 3.09
N VAL A 117 2.03 15.63 3.76
CA VAL A 117 1.68 14.32 3.19
C VAL A 117 0.72 14.48 2.01
N ARG A 118 1.08 13.86 0.90
CA ARG A 118 0.26 13.70 -0.30
C ARG A 118 0.15 12.23 -0.62
N ILE A 119 -1.08 11.71 -0.52
CA ILE A 119 -1.38 10.28 -0.64
C ILE A 119 -1.77 9.95 -2.07
N ALA A 120 -1.20 8.86 -2.62
CA ALA A 120 -1.77 8.14 -3.73
C ALA A 120 -2.24 6.77 -3.23
N TYR A 121 -3.49 6.42 -3.52
CA TYR A 121 -4.09 5.16 -3.11
C TYR A 121 -4.50 4.33 -4.31
N LEU A 122 -3.96 3.12 -4.41
CA LEU A 122 -4.37 2.10 -5.37
C LEU A 122 -5.23 1.05 -4.65
N PRO A 123 -6.55 1.04 -4.86
CA PRO A 123 -7.44 0.04 -4.26
C PRO A 123 -7.24 -1.33 -4.93
N GLN A 124 -7.68 -2.39 -4.26
CA GLN A 124 -7.66 -3.75 -4.79
C GLN A 124 -8.45 -3.88 -6.10
N ILE A 125 -9.61 -3.23 -6.17
CA ILE A 125 -10.43 -3.15 -7.37
C ILE A 125 -10.41 -1.72 -7.88
N VAL A 126 -9.92 -1.53 -9.10
CA VAL A 126 -9.82 -0.22 -9.74
C VAL A 126 -11.04 -0.02 -10.63
N GLU A 127 -11.80 1.02 -10.35
CA GLU A 127 -12.94 1.45 -11.13
C GLU A 127 -12.77 2.90 -11.60
N PHE A 128 -13.41 3.24 -12.70
CA PHE A 128 -13.47 4.58 -13.26
C PHE A 128 -14.91 5.00 -13.48
N ASP A 129 -15.23 6.23 -13.14
CA ASP A 129 -16.61 6.77 -13.19
C ASP A 129 -17.21 6.74 -14.60
N VAL A 130 -16.38 6.92 -15.64
CA VAL A 130 -16.79 6.94 -17.05
C VAL A 130 -15.89 5.99 -17.85
N PRO A 131 -16.17 4.67 -17.79
CA PRO A 131 -15.32 3.67 -18.44
C PRO A 131 -15.33 3.72 -19.97
N GLU A 132 -16.32 4.35 -20.59
CA GLU A 132 -16.41 4.55 -22.05
C GLU A 132 -15.44 5.59 -22.59
N ARG A 133 -14.90 6.44 -21.71
CA ARG A 133 -13.91 7.47 -22.09
C ARG A 133 -12.59 6.83 -22.48
N ASN A 134 -11.89 7.40 -23.45
CA ASN A 134 -10.55 6.95 -23.79
C ASN A 134 -9.51 7.38 -22.74
N LEU A 135 -8.30 6.82 -22.82
CA LEU A 135 -7.25 7.06 -21.83
C LEU A 135 -6.79 8.51 -21.78
N VAL A 136 -6.63 9.15 -22.94
CA VAL A 136 -6.21 10.58 -23.02
C VAL A 136 -7.24 11.47 -22.35
N ASP A 137 -8.52 11.29 -22.70
CA ASP A 137 -9.61 12.09 -22.13
C ASP A 137 -9.79 11.82 -20.63
N THR A 138 -9.62 10.57 -20.21
CA THR A 138 -9.64 10.20 -18.77
C THR A 138 -8.53 10.94 -18.02
N MET A 139 -7.32 11.00 -18.58
CA MET A 139 -6.20 11.73 -18.00
C MET A 139 -6.47 13.24 -17.92
N LEU A 140 -6.98 13.83 -19.00
CA LEU A 140 -7.31 15.26 -19.07
C LEU A 140 -8.41 15.66 -18.06
N TYR A 141 -9.37 14.77 -17.84
CA TYR A 141 -10.44 14.99 -16.87
C TYR A 141 -9.97 14.88 -15.42
N SER A 142 -9.06 13.95 -15.18
CA SER A 142 -8.55 13.64 -13.83
C SER A 142 -7.49 14.64 -13.35
N LYS A 143 -6.77 15.29 -14.26
CA LYS A 143 -5.70 16.23 -13.91
C LYS A 143 -6.00 17.63 -14.46
N ARG A 144 -6.03 18.61 -13.56
CA ARG A 144 -6.14 20.02 -13.96
C ARG A 144 -4.85 20.48 -14.63
N ASN A 145 -4.99 21.32 -15.65
CA ASN A 145 -3.88 22.00 -16.36
C ASN A 145 -2.88 21.07 -17.07
N ILE A 146 -3.31 19.89 -17.49
CA ILE A 146 -2.51 19.02 -18.35
C ILE A 146 -2.93 19.20 -19.82
N THR A 147 -1.95 19.27 -20.73
CA THR A 147 -2.23 19.32 -22.17
C THR A 147 -2.40 17.93 -22.77
N PRO A 148 -3.09 17.76 -23.91
CA PRO A 148 -3.20 16.47 -24.58
C PRO A 148 -1.84 15.84 -24.90
N GLN A 149 -0.83 16.64 -25.24
CA GLN A 149 0.52 16.16 -25.49
C GLN A 149 1.17 15.63 -24.20
N SER A 150 1.06 16.38 -23.10
CA SER A 150 1.58 15.95 -21.79
C SER A 150 0.87 14.69 -21.28
N ALA A 151 -0.45 14.59 -21.52
CA ALA A 151 -1.21 13.38 -21.19
C ALA A 151 -0.71 12.15 -21.94
N ARG A 152 -0.50 12.28 -23.27
CA ARG A 152 0.07 11.19 -24.08
C ARG A 152 1.50 10.82 -23.68
N ASN A 153 2.35 11.81 -23.41
CA ASN A 153 3.72 11.56 -22.93
C ASN A 153 3.71 10.79 -21.60
N ARG A 154 2.82 11.17 -20.69
CA ARG A 154 2.69 10.51 -19.41
C ARG A 154 2.13 9.08 -19.56
N LEU A 155 1.10 8.89 -20.38
CA LEU A 155 0.56 7.55 -20.69
C LEU A 155 1.63 6.66 -21.32
N ALA A 156 2.46 7.19 -22.24
CA ALA A 156 3.56 6.45 -22.84
C ALA A 156 4.60 6.00 -21.81
N ALA A 157 4.91 6.85 -20.81
CA ALA A 157 5.78 6.50 -19.70
C ALA A 157 5.22 5.35 -18.86
N PHE A 158 3.91 5.17 -18.84
CA PHE A 158 3.21 4.07 -18.20
C PHE A 158 2.84 2.94 -19.19
N HIS A 159 3.55 2.83 -20.31
CA HIS A 159 3.44 1.78 -21.32
C HIS A 159 2.10 1.75 -22.10
N PHE A 160 1.40 2.88 -22.16
CA PHE A 160 0.28 3.07 -23.08
C PHE A 160 0.77 3.87 -24.29
N THR A 161 1.03 3.20 -25.40
CA THR A 161 1.69 3.79 -26.58
C THR A 161 0.85 3.67 -27.84
N GLY A 162 1.11 4.53 -28.83
CA GLY A 162 0.44 4.48 -30.12
C GLY A 162 -1.09 4.63 -30.00
N GLU A 163 -1.81 3.69 -30.59
CA GLU A 163 -3.28 3.66 -30.58
C GLU A 163 -3.89 3.28 -29.23
N ASP A 164 -3.11 2.73 -28.30
CA ASP A 164 -3.61 2.33 -26.99
C ASP A 164 -4.21 3.51 -26.22
N VAL A 165 -3.67 4.70 -26.39
CA VAL A 165 -4.15 5.91 -25.69
C VAL A 165 -5.58 6.32 -26.08
N PHE A 166 -6.08 5.84 -27.21
CA PHE A 166 -7.44 6.09 -27.70
C PHE A 166 -8.43 4.98 -27.40
N LYS A 167 -7.96 3.86 -26.81
CA LYS A 167 -8.85 2.80 -26.32
C LYS A 167 -9.73 3.31 -25.20
N SER A 168 -10.96 2.80 -25.12
CA SER A 168 -11.83 3.02 -23.98
C SER A 168 -11.25 2.34 -22.73
N VAL A 169 -11.40 2.97 -21.57
CA VAL A 169 -11.03 2.37 -20.28
C VAL A 169 -11.74 1.04 -20.05
N SER A 170 -12.97 0.88 -20.56
CA SER A 170 -13.78 -0.34 -20.41
C SER A 170 -13.18 -1.61 -21.02
N VAL A 171 -12.24 -1.49 -21.95
CA VAL A 171 -11.58 -2.65 -22.59
C VAL A 171 -10.25 -3.03 -21.94
N LEU A 172 -9.82 -2.29 -20.92
CA LEU A 172 -8.57 -2.57 -20.22
C LEU A 172 -8.69 -3.79 -19.31
N SER A 173 -7.61 -4.56 -19.23
CA SER A 173 -7.45 -5.59 -18.20
C SER A 173 -7.30 -4.99 -16.79
N GLY A 174 -7.47 -5.80 -15.74
CA GLY A 174 -7.29 -5.33 -14.36
C GLY A 174 -5.91 -4.72 -14.10
N GLY A 175 -4.86 -5.30 -14.67
CA GLY A 175 -3.50 -4.76 -14.57
C GLY A 175 -3.32 -3.44 -15.32
N GLU A 176 -3.94 -3.30 -16.49
CA GLU A 176 -3.93 -2.05 -17.24
C GLU A 176 -4.74 -0.95 -16.52
N LEU A 177 -5.87 -1.30 -15.87
CA LEU A 177 -6.63 -0.37 -15.02
C LEU A 177 -5.79 0.13 -13.86
N SER A 178 -5.08 -0.76 -13.15
CA SER A 178 -4.17 -0.39 -12.07
C SER A 178 -3.04 0.52 -12.55
N ARG A 179 -2.47 0.22 -13.71
CA ARG A 179 -1.42 1.03 -14.36
C ARG A 179 -1.93 2.42 -14.73
N LEU A 180 -3.12 2.51 -15.33
CA LEU A 180 -3.76 3.79 -15.65
C LEU A 180 -4.06 4.59 -14.37
N LYS A 181 -4.56 3.94 -13.32
CA LYS A 181 -4.83 4.59 -12.04
C LYS A 181 -3.56 5.17 -11.44
N LEU A 182 -2.47 4.42 -11.40
CA LEU A 182 -1.17 4.92 -10.95
C LEU A 182 -0.66 6.04 -11.84
N CYS A 183 -0.81 5.95 -13.17
CA CYS A 183 -0.47 7.02 -14.10
C CYS A 183 -1.17 8.35 -13.75
N ILE A 184 -2.42 8.28 -13.32
CA ILE A 184 -3.20 9.46 -12.92
C ILE A 184 -2.77 9.98 -11.53
N LEU A 185 -2.60 9.07 -10.56
CA LEU A 185 -2.37 9.43 -9.17
C LEU A 185 -0.94 9.91 -8.90
N MET A 186 0.05 9.24 -9.50
CA MET A 186 1.45 9.53 -9.23
C MET A 186 1.89 10.82 -9.89
N ASP A 187 2.33 11.77 -9.09
CA ASP A 187 2.99 12.99 -9.52
C ASP A 187 4.17 13.30 -8.57
N GLU A 188 4.85 14.42 -8.80
CA GLU A 188 6.03 14.79 -8.01
C GLU A 188 5.68 15.17 -6.54
N GLU A 189 4.40 15.36 -6.23
CA GLU A 189 3.97 15.75 -4.88
C GLU A 189 3.61 14.55 -4.01
N VAL A 190 3.38 13.36 -4.59
CA VAL A 190 3.03 12.15 -3.84
C VAL A 190 4.25 11.68 -3.05
N ASN A 191 4.08 11.58 -1.73
CA ASN A 191 5.13 11.12 -0.82
C ASN A 191 4.68 9.98 0.10
N LEU A 192 3.41 9.59 0.06
CA LEU A 192 2.88 8.36 0.64
C LEU A 192 2.07 7.59 -0.41
N LEU A 193 2.54 6.40 -0.77
CA LEU A 193 1.85 5.48 -1.66
C LEU A 193 1.21 4.36 -0.84
N ILE A 194 -0.09 4.19 -0.97
CA ILE A 194 -0.85 3.11 -0.35
C ILE A 194 -1.33 2.15 -1.43
N LEU A 195 -0.99 0.86 -1.29
CA LEU A 195 -1.37 -0.20 -2.22
C LEU A 195 -2.17 -1.29 -1.50
N ASP A 196 -3.35 -1.60 -1.98
CA ASP A 196 -4.20 -2.66 -1.43
C ASP A 196 -4.20 -3.87 -2.39
N GLU A 197 -3.51 -4.95 -1.99
CA GLU A 197 -3.32 -6.19 -2.76
C GLU A 197 -2.88 -5.96 -4.23
N PRO A 198 -1.80 -5.18 -4.46
CA PRO A 198 -1.47 -4.64 -5.78
C PRO A 198 -1.11 -5.70 -6.84
N THR A 199 -0.77 -6.92 -6.42
CA THR A 199 -0.40 -8.02 -7.33
C THR A 199 -1.50 -9.06 -7.49
N ASN A 200 -2.64 -8.89 -6.81
CA ASN A 200 -3.71 -9.87 -6.81
C ASN A 200 -4.42 -9.92 -8.17
N HIS A 201 -4.66 -11.12 -8.68
CA HIS A 201 -5.33 -11.37 -9.96
C HIS A 201 -4.70 -10.72 -11.21
N LEU A 202 -3.43 -10.32 -11.12
CA LEU A 202 -2.71 -9.76 -12.26
C LEU A 202 -2.04 -10.85 -13.11
N ASP A 203 -1.96 -10.60 -14.42
CA ASP A 203 -1.06 -11.33 -15.30
C ASP A 203 0.41 -11.00 -14.99
N ILE A 204 1.32 -11.83 -15.49
CA ILE A 204 2.76 -11.74 -15.21
C ILE A 204 3.31 -10.37 -15.60
N ALA A 205 2.96 -9.86 -16.79
CA ALA A 205 3.49 -8.60 -17.29
C ALA A 205 3.02 -7.39 -16.45
N SER A 206 1.75 -7.39 -16.03
CA SER A 206 1.20 -6.35 -15.16
C SER A 206 1.83 -6.38 -13.76
N ARG A 207 2.09 -7.58 -13.26
CA ARG A 207 2.75 -7.77 -11.97
C ARG A 207 4.19 -7.27 -12.01
N GLU A 208 4.98 -7.66 -13.00
CA GLU A 208 6.35 -7.19 -13.20
C GLU A 208 6.39 -5.66 -13.29
N TRP A 209 5.45 -5.08 -14.02
CA TRP A 209 5.37 -3.63 -14.15
C TRP A 209 5.11 -2.93 -12.80
N ILE A 210 4.19 -3.44 -11.96
CA ILE A 210 3.92 -2.88 -10.63
C ILE A 210 5.14 -3.03 -9.73
N GLU A 211 5.81 -4.17 -9.77
CA GLU A 211 7.04 -4.40 -9.01
C GLU A 211 8.14 -3.39 -9.39
N GLU A 212 8.34 -3.14 -10.69
CA GLU A 212 9.28 -2.14 -11.17
C GLU A 212 8.88 -0.71 -10.74
N ALA A 213 7.58 -0.39 -10.81
CA ALA A 213 7.06 0.91 -10.37
C ALA A 213 7.31 1.14 -8.88
N VAL A 214 7.06 0.14 -8.05
CA VAL A 214 7.30 0.20 -6.60
C VAL A 214 8.81 0.27 -6.29
N GLU A 215 9.65 -0.45 -7.03
CA GLU A 215 11.10 -0.40 -6.86
C GLU A 215 11.67 0.99 -7.17
N SER A 216 11.13 1.65 -8.20
CA SER A 216 11.56 2.99 -8.60
C SER A 216 11.01 4.13 -7.74
N TYR A 217 10.06 3.85 -6.86
CA TYR A 217 9.45 4.83 -5.97
C TYR A 217 10.29 5.04 -4.72
N ASP A 218 10.79 6.24 -4.51
CA ASP A 218 11.67 6.59 -3.39
C ASP A 218 10.90 7.06 -2.13
N GLY A 219 9.56 7.22 -2.21
CA GLY A 219 8.73 7.70 -1.10
C GLY A 219 8.37 6.64 -0.08
N THR A 220 7.53 7.05 0.85
CA THR A 220 6.97 6.17 1.88
C THR A 220 5.90 5.27 1.28
N LEU A 221 5.91 4.00 1.66
CA LEU A 221 5.01 2.97 1.13
C LEU A 221 4.29 2.24 2.26
N LEU A 222 2.98 2.15 2.17
CA LEU A 222 2.16 1.24 2.97
C LEU A 222 1.42 0.30 2.01
N PHE A 223 1.53 -1.00 2.20
CA PHE A 223 0.84 -1.93 1.33
C PHE A 223 0.28 -3.14 2.06
N VAL A 224 -0.89 -3.57 1.62
CA VAL A 224 -1.50 -4.84 2.02
C VAL A 224 -1.14 -5.88 0.97
N SER A 225 -0.59 -7.01 1.38
CA SER A 225 -0.32 -8.12 0.46
C SER A 225 -0.25 -9.46 1.18
N HIS A 226 -0.69 -10.52 0.50
CA HIS A 226 -0.46 -11.91 0.88
C HIS A 226 0.72 -12.53 0.11
N ASP A 227 1.27 -11.80 -0.85
CA ASP A 227 2.39 -12.23 -1.67
C ASP A 227 3.71 -12.10 -0.92
N ARG A 228 4.25 -13.24 -0.53
CA ARG A 228 5.51 -13.32 0.23
C ARG A 228 6.70 -12.74 -0.52
N TYR A 229 6.74 -12.92 -1.84
CA TYR A 229 7.81 -12.38 -2.65
C TYR A 229 7.77 -10.85 -2.66
N PHE A 230 6.59 -10.28 -2.86
CA PHE A 230 6.38 -8.83 -2.85
C PHE A 230 6.75 -8.22 -1.49
N ILE A 231 6.29 -8.84 -0.38
CA ILE A 231 6.61 -8.41 0.98
C ILE A 231 8.12 -8.44 1.22
N ASN A 232 8.77 -9.57 0.89
CA ASN A 232 10.20 -9.74 1.12
C ASN A 232 11.07 -8.78 0.28
N ARG A 233 10.60 -8.41 -0.91
CA ARG A 233 11.32 -7.51 -1.81
C ARG A 233 11.23 -6.05 -1.38
N PHE A 234 10.06 -5.62 -0.89
CA PHE A 234 9.75 -4.20 -0.74
C PHE A 234 9.58 -3.72 0.70
N ALA A 235 9.23 -4.58 1.66
CA ALA A 235 9.01 -4.15 3.03
C ALA A 235 10.31 -3.90 3.78
N THR A 236 10.35 -2.82 4.56
CA THR A 236 11.36 -2.57 5.60
C THR A 236 10.83 -2.88 7.00
N ARG A 237 9.50 -2.87 7.16
CA ARG A 237 8.78 -3.24 8.38
C ARG A 237 7.52 -4.00 8.04
N VAL A 238 7.07 -4.82 8.96
CA VAL A 238 5.82 -5.58 8.82
C VAL A 238 4.92 -5.28 10.01
N TRP A 239 3.71 -4.81 9.74
CA TRP A 239 2.62 -4.70 10.69
C TRP A 239 1.71 -5.92 10.55
N GLU A 240 1.70 -6.79 11.56
CA GLU A 240 0.79 -7.92 11.60
C GLU A 240 -0.45 -7.58 12.42
N LEU A 241 -1.59 -7.44 11.74
CA LEU A 241 -2.88 -7.23 12.39
C LEU A 241 -3.52 -8.59 12.70
N GLU A 242 -3.45 -8.99 13.95
CA GLU A 242 -3.99 -10.25 14.44
C GLU A 242 -4.61 -10.08 15.83
N ASN A 243 -5.77 -10.70 16.07
CA ASN A 243 -6.49 -10.64 17.36
C ASN A 243 -6.72 -9.21 17.88
N GLY A 244 -7.02 -8.28 16.99
CA GLY A 244 -7.37 -6.90 17.32
C GLY A 244 -6.19 -6.00 17.69
N VAL A 245 -4.95 -6.41 17.46
CA VAL A 245 -3.74 -5.62 17.73
C VAL A 245 -2.79 -5.69 16.55
N ILE A 246 -1.98 -4.65 16.38
CA ILE A 246 -0.85 -4.65 15.46
C ILE A 246 0.40 -5.09 16.25
N THR A 247 1.14 -6.01 15.68
CA THR A 247 2.50 -6.32 16.12
C THR A 247 3.47 -5.86 15.04
N ASP A 248 4.42 -5.01 15.41
CA ASP A 248 5.39 -4.41 14.52
C ASP A 248 6.70 -5.20 14.51
N TYR A 249 7.19 -5.51 13.30
CA TYR A 249 8.41 -6.26 13.09
C TYR A 249 9.33 -5.51 12.12
N PRO A 250 10.50 -5.07 12.55
CA PRO A 250 11.51 -4.55 11.63
C PRO A 250 12.05 -5.69 10.75
N MET A 251 12.21 -5.42 9.47
CA MET A 251 12.89 -6.32 8.54
C MET A 251 14.33 -5.81 8.35
N GLY A 252 15.30 -6.56 8.90
CA GLY A 252 16.73 -6.27 8.78
C GLY A 252 17.31 -6.66 7.42
#